data_496a251aa245dfcac540cd1dbcd906c6
#
_entry.id   496a251aa245dfcac540cd1dbcd906c6
#
_cell.length_a   1.000
_cell.length_b   1.000
_cell.length_c   1.000
_cell.angle_alpha   90.00
_cell.angle_beta   90.00
_cell.angle_gamma   90.00
#
_symmetry.space_group_name_H-M   'P 1'
#
loop_
_entity.id
_entity.type
_entity.pdbx_description
1 polymer ?
#
loop_
_entity_poly.entity_id
_entity_poly.type
_entity_poly.pdbx_seq_one_letter_code
_entity_poly.pdbx_strand_id
1 'polypeptide(L)'
;RYVCRDMAPVPPDGYVIPYSVCPLGPERVGERVYLDIINTAHTYVHIMTPYLILDYQMMTALVYAAKRGVEVVIVMPHIPDKKYAFFLAKTYYAAGVRIYEYTPGFVHAKVFVSDGVRATVGTVNLDYRSLYHHFECGVILCRNSQVAQIERDVQETLLKCEEQTREALKKLKL
;
A
#
# COMPACT_ATOMS: atom_id res chain seq x y z
N ARG A 1 18.20 25.76 -12.93
CA ARG A 1 17.01 26.64 -12.94
C ARG A 1 15.81 25.79 -13.39
N TYR A 2 15.11 25.21 -12.42
CA TYR A 2 14.00 24.28 -12.71
C TYR A 2 12.66 24.87 -12.25
N VAL A 3 12.56 26.18 -12.15
CA VAL A 3 11.33 26.88 -11.78
C VAL A 3 10.69 27.41 -13.06
N CYS A 4 9.56 26.82 -13.44
CA CYS A 4 8.69 27.37 -14.50
C CYS A 4 8.05 28.65 -13.98
N ARG A 5 8.39 29.79 -14.59
CA ARG A 5 7.90 31.12 -14.14
C ARG A 5 6.57 31.52 -14.77
N ASP A 6 6.17 30.88 -15.86
CA ASP A 6 5.01 31.29 -16.68
C ASP A 6 4.01 30.14 -16.85
N MET A 7 3.56 29.54 -15.74
CA MET A 7 2.45 28.60 -15.80
C MET A 7 1.12 29.35 -15.71
N ALA A 8 0.25 29.12 -16.68
CA ALA A 8 -1.14 29.57 -16.59
C ALA A 8 -1.80 28.95 -15.36
N PRO A 9 -2.70 29.68 -14.66
CA PRO A 9 -3.46 29.13 -13.55
C PRO A 9 -4.20 27.87 -13.98
N VAL A 10 -3.98 26.77 -13.25
CA VAL A 10 -4.70 25.50 -13.47
C VAL A 10 -5.86 25.47 -12.49
N PRO A 11 -7.05 24.97 -12.88
CA PRO A 11 -8.14 24.78 -11.93
C PRO A 11 -7.71 23.92 -10.74
N PRO A 12 -8.20 24.19 -9.54
CA PRO A 12 -7.91 23.37 -8.37
C PRO A 12 -8.30 21.90 -8.60
N ASP A 13 -7.38 20.98 -8.34
CA ASP A 13 -7.59 19.54 -8.46
C ASP A 13 -7.09 18.83 -7.18
N GLY A 14 -7.80 19.07 -6.08
CA GLY A 14 -7.47 18.47 -4.79
C GLY A 14 -6.11 18.90 -4.24
N TYR A 15 -5.49 18.00 -3.50
CA TYR A 15 -4.22 18.25 -2.82
C TYR A 15 -3.18 17.21 -3.21
N VAL A 16 -1.95 17.68 -3.43
CA VAL A 16 -0.75 16.87 -3.67
C VAL A 16 0.27 17.27 -2.62
N ILE A 17 0.59 16.36 -1.71
CA ILE A 17 1.41 16.63 -0.52
C ILE A 17 2.64 15.70 -0.55
N PRO A 18 3.81 16.22 -0.96
CA PRO A 18 5.05 15.44 -0.87
C PRO A 18 5.47 15.28 0.59
N TYR A 19 6.02 14.11 0.94
CA TYR A 19 6.58 13.84 2.25
C TYR A 19 7.91 13.10 2.15
N SER A 20 8.73 13.22 3.19
CA SER A 20 9.98 12.49 3.36
C SER A 20 9.98 11.71 4.66
N VAL A 21 10.68 10.59 4.67
CA VAL A 21 10.93 9.77 5.86
C VAL A 21 12.40 9.88 6.22
N CYS A 22 12.66 10.24 7.44
CA CYS A 22 14.03 10.34 7.99
C CYS A 22 14.13 9.40 9.20
N PRO A 23 15.01 8.38 9.17
CA PRO A 23 15.14 7.44 10.29
C PRO A 23 15.72 8.07 11.55
N LEU A 24 16.38 9.23 11.40
CA LEU A 24 16.96 9.99 12.51
C LEU A 24 15.98 11.01 13.10
N GLY A 25 14.83 11.21 12.47
CA GLY A 25 13.80 12.14 12.93
C GLY A 25 12.93 11.53 14.05
N PRO A 26 12.23 12.40 14.82
CA PRO A 26 11.34 11.94 15.90
C PRO A 26 10.04 11.32 15.36
N GLU A 27 9.69 11.58 14.09
CA GLU A 27 8.42 11.22 13.49
C GLU A 27 8.55 10.10 12.46
N ARG A 28 7.69 9.08 12.56
CA ARG A 28 7.55 7.98 11.60
C ARG A 28 6.54 8.36 10.50
N VAL A 29 6.91 9.34 9.66
CA VAL A 29 5.98 9.93 8.69
C VAL A 29 5.40 8.90 7.74
N GLY A 30 6.22 8.01 7.16
CA GLY A 30 5.75 6.98 6.22
C GLY A 30 4.74 6.02 6.84
N GLU A 31 5.02 5.53 8.04
CA GLU A 31 4.10 4.68 8.80
C GLU A 31 2.78 5.39 9.09
N ARG A 32 2.83 6.65 9.54
CA ARG A 32 1.63 7.44 9.86
C ARG A 32 0.77 7.72 8.63
N VAL A 33 1.39 7.99 7.49
CA VAL A 33 0.67 8.16 6.22
C VAL A 33 -0.13 6.89 5.88
N TYR A 34 0.48 5.72 6.00
CA TYR A 34 -0.18 4.46 5.73
C TYR A 34 -1.28 4.15 6.73
N LEU A 35 -1.01 4.36 8.03
CA LEU A 35 -2.00 4.19 9.09
C LEU A 35 -3.20 5.15 8.91
N ASP A 36 -2.97 6.40 8.52
CA ASP A 36 -4.05 7.36 8.25
C ASP A 36 -4.95 6.87 7.11
N ILE A 37 -4.38 6.44 6.00
CA ILE A 37 -5.16 5.91 4.87
C ILE A 37 -5.98 4.69 5.27
N ILE A 38 -5.40 3.72 5.98
CA ILE A 38 -6.08 2.49 6.42
C ILE A 38 -7.20 2.81 7.42
N ASN A 39 -6.91 3.65 8.42
CA ASN A 39 -7.85 3.94 9.50
C ASN A 39 -9.02 4.82 9.07
N THR A 40 -8.83 5.63 8.04
CA THR A 40 -9.86 6.52 7.49
C THR A 40 -10.60 5.93 6.28
N ALA A 41 -10.23 4.75 5.83
CA ALA A 41 -10.96 4.03 4.78
C ALA A 41 -12.35 3.58 5.27
N HIS A 42 -13.35 3.75 4.43
CA HIS A 42 -14.75 3.39 4.71
C HIS A 42 -15.24 2.23 3.84
N THR A 43 -14.80 2.16 2.59
CA THR A 43 -15.27 1.18 1.61
C THR A 43 -14.16 0.20 1.26
N TYR A 44 -13.00 0.72 0.85
CA TYR A 44 -11.88 -0.11 0.45
C TYR A 44 -10.52 0.55 0.71
N VAL A 45 -9.50 -0.29 0.86
CA VAL A 45 -8.10 0.09 0.72
C VAL A 45 -7.37 -0.97 -0.10
N HIS A 46 -6.78 -0.54 -1.21
CA HIS A 46 -5.98 -1.37 -2.11
C HIS A 46 -4.52 -0.98 -2.01
N ILE A 47 -3.67 -1.98 -1.87
CA ILE A 47 -2.24 -1.81 -1.57
C ILE A 47 -1.42 -2.62 -2.57
N MET A 48 -0.40 -2.01 -3.16
CA MET A 48 0.66 -2.73 -3.87
C MET A 48 1.98 -2.57 -3.12
N THR A 49 2.63 -3.67 -2.80
CA THR A 49 3.90 -3.66 -2.07
C THR A 49 4.76 -4.88 -2.43
N PRO A 50 6.09 -4.73 -2.59
CA PRO A 50 6.96 -5.88 -2.83
C PRO A 50 7.20 -6.73 -1.59
N TYR A 51 7.00 -6.16 -0.40
CA TYR A 51 7.25 -6.81 0.89
C TYR A 51 6.09 -6.61 1.84
N LEU A 52 5.80 -7.63 2.66
CA LEU A 52 4.76 -7.60 3.67
C LEU A 52 5.33 -8.13 4.99
N ILE A 53 6.12 -7.28 5.67
CA ILE A 53 6.79 -7.60 6.95
C ILE A 53 6.40 -6.50 7.94
N LEU A 54 5.19 -6.63 8.48
CA LEU A 54 4.55 -5.59 9.25
C LEU A 54 4.92 -5.66 10.74
N ASP A 55 4.94 -4.50 11.35
CA ASP A 55 4.88 -4.38 12.79
C ASP A 55 3.45 -4.61 13.32
N TYR A 56 3.32 -4.60 14.63
CA TYR A 56 2.05 -4.85 15.28
C TYR A 56 1.00 -3.78 14.99
N GLN A 57 1.40 -2.52 14.86
CA GLN A 57 0.46 -1.40 14.61
C GLN A 57 -0.16 -1.51 13.22
N MET A 58 0.68 -1.68 12.21
CA MET A 58 0.24 -1.81 10.81
C MET A 58 -0.63 -3.06 10.62
N MET A 59 -0.21 -4.18 11.21
CA MET A 59 -0.99 -5.42 11.20
C MET A 59 -2.38 -5.20 11.83
N THR A 60 -2.41 -4.58 13.00
CA THR A 60 -3.66 -4.31 13.72
C THR A 60 -4.58 -3.40 12.91
N ALA A 61 -4.05 -2.36 12.27
CA ALA A 61 -4.82 -1.44 11.45
C ALA A 61 -5.48 -2.14 10.25
N LEU A 62 -4.74 -2.98 9.51
CA LEU A 62 -5.27 -3.75 8.38
C LEU A 62 -6.36 -4.74 8.81
N VAL A 63 -6.10 -5.50 9.87
CA VAL A 63 -7.06 -6.45 10.43
C VAL A 63 -8.32 -5.73 10.93
N TYR A 64 -8.15 -4.61 11.60
CA TYR A 64 -9.28 -3.83 12.12
C TYR A 64 -10.11 -3.20 10.98
N ALA A 65 -9.47 -2.69 9.93
CA ALA A 65 -10.16 -2.21 8.73
C ALA A 65 -11.01 -3.31 8.10
N ALA A 66 -10.44 -4.50 7.88
CA ALA A 66 -11.19 -5.64 7.35
C ALA A 66 -12.37 -6.05 8.25
N LYS A 67 -12.20 -6.07 9.58
CA LYS A 67 -13.28 -6.37 10.53
C LYS A 67 -14.37 -5.30 10.58
N ARG A 68 -14.07 -4.06 10.23
CA ARG A 68 -15.06 -2.98 10.06
C ARG A 68 -15.88 -3.12 8.77
N GLY A 69 -15.55 -4.08 7.91
CA GLY A 69 -16.21 -4.28 6.62
C GLY A 69 -15.55 -3.52 5.46
N VAL A 70 -14.37 -2.92 5.69
CA VAL A 70 -13.57 -2.33 4.61
C VAL A 70 -12.95 -3.44 3.78
N GLU A 71 -13.05 -3.37 2.45
CA GLU A 71 -12.35 -4.28 1.56
C GLU A 71 -10.85 -3.98 1.59
N VAL A 72 -10.05 -4.88 2.17
CA VAL A 72 -8.60 -4.75 2.24
C VAL A 72 -7.96 -5.72 1.26
N VAL A 73 -7.32 -5.18 0.22
CA VAL A 73 -6.63 -5.95 -0.83
C VAL A 73 -5.16 -5.60 -0.85
N ILE A 74 -4.30 -6.62 -0.84
CA ILE A 74 -2.84 -6.46 -0.94
C ILE A 74 -2.33 -7.24 -2.12
N VAL A 75 -1.65 -6.56 -3.06
CA VAL A 75 -0.96 -7.15 -4.19
C VAL A 75 0.52 -7.27 -3.89
N MET A 76 1.05 -8.47 -4.05
CA MET A 76 2.45 -8.83 -3.80
C MET A 76 3.06 -9.53 -5.03
N PRO A 77 4.40 -9.64 -5.15
CA PRO A 77 5.03 -10.50 -6.14
C PRO A 77 4.71 -11.98 -5.88
N HIS A 78 4.45 -12.75 -6.95
CA HIS A 78 4.27 -14.22 -6.86
C HIS A 78 5.55 -14.93 -6.38
N ILE A 79 6.71 -14.47 -6.82
CA ILE A 79 8.00 -15.00 -6.38
C ILE A 79 8.52 -14.10 -5.24
N PRO A 80 8.36 -14.50 -3.98
CA PRO A 80 8.86 -13.70 -2.88
C PRO A 80 10.38 -13.80 -2.83
N ASP A 81 11.01 -12.66 -2.67
CA ASP A 81 12.43 -12.57 -2.35
C ASP A 81 12.75 -13.29 -1.01
N LYS A 82 11.73 -13.48 -0.16
CA LYS A 82 11.87 -14.08 1.17
C LYS A 82 10.66 -14.94 1.55
N LYS A 83 10.90 -16.23 1.81
CA LYS A 83 9.86 -17.25 2.13
C LYS A 83 8.97 -16.94 3.33
N TYR A 84 9.42 -16.17 4.31
CA TYR A 84 8.64 -15.83 5.50
C TYR A 84 7.50 -14.84 5.26
N ALA A 85 7.50 -14.11 4.14
CA ALA A 85 6.38 -13.24 3.77
C ALA A 85 5.06 -14.02 3.65
N PHE A 86 5.10 -15.29 3.22
CA PHE A 86 3.93 -16.17 3.14
C PHE A 86 3.41 -16.66 4.50
N PHE A 87 4.27 -16.75 5.51
CA PHE A 87 3.82 -17.21 6.83
C PHE A 87 2.82 -16.22 7.45
N LEU A 88 3.05 -14.95 7.27
CA LEU A 88 2.19 -13.88 7.75
C LEU A 88 0.88 -13.79 6.96
N ALA A 89 0.89 -14.15 5.67
CA ALA A 89 -0.29 -14.14 4.81
C ALA A 89 -1.47 -14.96 5.40
N LYS A 90 -1.20 -16.08 6.10
CA LYS A 90 -2.24 -16.87 6.79
C LYS A 90 -2.99 -16.09 7.86
N THR A 91 -2.28 -15.27 8.62
CA THR A 91 -2.87 -14.45 9.68
C THR A 91 -3.77 -13.36 9.10
N TYR A 92 -3.33 -12.71 8.02
CA TYR A 92 -4.09 -11.67 7.34
C TYR A 92 -5.34 -12.21 6.68
N TYR A 93 -5.22 -13.34 5.98
CA TYR A 93 -6.36 -14.00 5.35
C TYR A 93 -7.43 -14.41 6.37
N ALA A 94 -7.04 -14.96 7.51
CA ALA A 94 -7.96 -15.33 8.59
C ALA A 94 -8.72 -14.12 9.17
N ALA A 95 -8.16 -12.93 9.01
CA ALA A 95 -8.77 -11.67 9.45
C ALA A 95 -9.66 -10.99 8.40
N GLY A 96 -9.75 -11.54 7.18
CA GLY A 96 -10.53 -10.97 6.06
C GLY A 96 -9.74 -10.07 5.11
N VAL A 97 -8.42 -9.96 5.28
CA VAL A 97 -7.53 -9.29 4.33
C VAL A 97 -7.29 -10.20 3.13
N ARG A 98 -7.55 -9.71 1.92
CA ARG A 98 -7.35 -10.46 0.68
C ARG A 98 -5.96 -10.20 0.12
N ILE A 99 -5.22 -11.27 -0.20
CA ILE A 99 -3.86 -11.20 -0.73
C ILE A 99 -3.84 -11.77 -2.14
N TYR A 100 -3.26 -11.01 -3.05
CA TYR A 100 -3.11 -11.35 -4.46
C TYR A 100 -1.63 -11.39 -4.84
N GLU A 101 -1.24 -12.39 -5.61
CA GLU A 101 0.11 -12.56 -6.12
C GLU A 101 0.17 -12.21 -7.61
N TYR A 102 0.95 -11.20 -7.95
CA TYR A 102 1.19 -10.79 -9.32
C TYR A 102 2.08 -11.80 -10.05
N THR A 103 1.52 -12.52 -11.04
CA THR A 103 2.17 -13.63 -11.70
C THR A 103 3.12 -13.25 -12.85
N PRO A 104 2.93 -12.13 -13.60
CA PRO A 104 3.78 -11.83 -14.74
C PRO A 104 5.21 -11.41 -14.40
N GLY A 105 5.52 -11.11 -13.13
CA GLY A 105 6.85 -10.67 -12.74
C GLY A 105 6.93 -10.20 -11.30
N PHE A 106 7.92 -9.35 -11.01
CA PHE A 106 8.15 -8.81 -9.67
C PHE A 106 7.54 -7.41 -9.56
N VAL A 107 6.34 -7.31 -8.97
CA VAL A 107 5.73 -6.01 -8.66
C VAL A 107 6.58 -5.30 -7.59
N HIS A 108 7.03 -4.09 -7.90
CA HIS A 108 7.86 -3.28 -6.98
C HIS A 108 7.22 -1.92 -6.64
N ALA A 109 5.94 -1.77 -6.92
CA ALA A 109 5.15 -0.59 -6.54
C ALA A 109 5.00 -0.48 -5.02
N LYS A 110 4.87 0.75 -4.52
CA LYS A 110 4.49 1.07 -3.15
C LYS A 110 3.37 2.08 -3.25
N VAL A 111 2.16 1.55 -3.30
CA VAL A 111 0.94 2.29 -3.57
C VAL A 111 -0.12 1.91 -2.56
N PHE A 112 -0.80 2.91 -2.04
CA PHE A 112 -2.05 2.76 -1.31
C PHE A 112 -3.09 3.63 -1.99
N VAL A 113 -4.28 3.12 -2.15
CA VAL A 113 -5.42 3.90 -2.62
C VAL A 113 -6.67 3.49 -1.85
N SER A 114 -7.48 4.46 -1.43
CA SER A 114 -8.71 4.20 -0.67
C SER A 114 -9.86 5.10 -1.12
N ASP A 115 -11.04 4.49 -1.21
CA ASP A 115 -12.36 5.13 -1.38
C ASP A 115 -12.47 6.09 -2.58
N GLY A 116 -11.55 6.03 -3.55
CA GLY A 116 -11.45 7.03 -4.63
C GLY A 116 -11.08 8.44 -4.17
N VAL A 117 -10.69 8.61 -2.91
CA VAL A 117 -10.45 9.92 -2.27
C VAL A 117 -8.99 10.15 -1.97
N ARG A 118 -8.26 9.12 -1.56
CA ARG A 118 -6.87 9.22 -1.13
C ARG A 118 -6.00 8.19 -1.83
N ALA A 119 -4.78 8.59 -2.15
CA ALA A 119 -3.74 7.67 -2.57
C ALA A 119 -2.38 8.14 -2.07
N THR A 120 -1.43 7.22 -1.96
CA THR A 120 -0.02 7.56 -1.83
C THR A 120 0.81 6.67 -2.74
N VAL A 121 1.82 7.29 -3.33
CA VAL A 121 2.83 6.63 -4.17
C VAL A 121 4.20 7.08 -3.69
N GLY A 122 5.13 6.15 -3.54
CA GLY A 122 6.46 6.50 -3.06
C GLY A 122 7.44 5.35 -3.06
N THR A 123 8.43 5.47 -2.20
CA THR A 123 9.51 4.49 -2.06
C THR A 123 9.36 3.59 -0.82
N VAL A 124 8.46 3.92 0.11
CA VAL A 124 8.28 3.24 1.41
C VAL A 124 7.63 1.87 1.22
N ASN A 125 8.39 0.80 1.46
CA ASN A 125 7.85 -0.57 1.48
C ASN A 125 7.10 -0.84 2.79
N LEU A 126 6.22 -1.85 2.77
CA LEU A 126 5.64 -2.42 3.99
C LEU A 126 6.62 -3.41 4.65
N ASP A 127 7.77 -2.89 5.09
CA ASP A 127 8.77 -3.63 5.87
C ASP A 127 9.46 -2.73 6.91
N TYR A 128 10.08 -3.36 7.92
CA TYR A 128 10.78 -2.64 9.00
C TYR A 128 11.90 -1.71 8.52
N ARG A 129 12.60 -2.09 7.45
CA ARG A 129 13.69 -1.28 6.91
C ARG A 129 13.17 0.05 6.40
N SER A 130 12.16 0.02 5.54
CA SER A 130 11.58 1.23 4.95
C SER A 130 10.86 2.08 5.97
N LEU A 131 10.14 1.45 6.91
CA LEU A 131 9.37 2.19 7.90
C LEU A 131 10.23 2.85 8.98
N TYR A 132 11.38 2.25 9.34
CA TYR A 132 12.14 2.65 10.53
C TYR A 132 13.60 3.03 10.29
N HIS A 133 14.22 2.56 9.20
CA HIS A 133 15.69 2.63 9.05
C HIS A 133 16.17 3.30 7.77
N HIS A 134 15.30 3.60 6.82
CA HIS A 134 15.68 4.21 5.55
C HIS A 134 15.20 5.65 5.40
N PHE A 135 15.94 6.41 4.60
CA PHE A 135 15.44 7.64 4.01
C PHE A 135 14.54 7.26 2.84
N GLU A 136 13.29 7.67 2.90
CA GLU A 136 12.28 7.37 1.90
C GLU A 136 11.51 8.65 1.54
N CYS A 137 10.76 8.62 0.47
CA CYS A 137 9.88 9.72 0.11
C CYS A 137 8.60 9.22 -0.56
N GLY A 138 7.59 10.06 -0.57
CA GLY A 138 6.34 9.77 -1.24
C GLY A 138 5.51 11.02 -1.44
N VAL A 139 4.37 10.82 -2.06
CA VAL A 139 3.37 11.85 -2.32
C VAL A 139 2.01 11.32 -1.88
N ILE A 140 1.30 12.10 -1.09
CA ILE A 140 -0.12 11.88 -0.79
C ILE A 140 -0.95 12.69 -1.78
N LEU A 141 -1.94 12.06 -2.38
CA LEU A 141 -2.98 12.69 -3.18
C LEU A 141 -4.29 12.61 -2.41
N CYS A 142 -5.00 13.73 -2.31
CA CYS A 142 -6.28 13.80 -1.63
C CYS A 142 -7.28 14.57 -2.48
N ARG A 143 -8.42 13.92 -2.80
CA ARG A 143 -9.48 14.46 -3.68
C ARG A 143 -8.93 14.98 -5.01
N ASN A 144 -7.91 14.35 -5.52
CA ASN A 144 -7.22 14.68 -6.75
C ASN A 144 -7.67 13.70 -7.86
N SER A 145 -7.83 14.17 -9.10
CA SER A 145 -8.28 13.34 -10.22
C SER A 145 -7.38 12.13 -10.50
N GLN A 146 -6.09 12.20 -10.15
CA GLN A 146 -5.14 11.11 -10.32
C GLN A 146 -5.41 9.93 -9.38
N VAL A 147 -6.15 10.10 -8.28
CA VAL A 147 -6.54 8.99 -7.40
C VAL A 147 -7.32 7.93 -8.18
N ALA A 148 -8.24 8.35 -9.05
CA ALA A 148 -9.00 7.42 -9.89
C ALA A 148 -8.12 6.71 -10.94
N GLN A 149 -7.04 7.37 -11.41
CA GLN A 149 -6.09 6.75 -12.33
C GLN A 149 -5.25 5.68 -11.61
N ILE A 150 -4.78 5.97 -10.39
CA ILE A 150 -4.04 5.04 -9.55
C ILE A 150 -4.91 3.81 -9.24
N GLU A 151 -6.18 4.02 -8.90
CA GLU A 151 -7.12 2.91 -8.67
C GLU A 151 -7.30 2.03 -9.92
N ARG A 152 -7.44 2.62 -11.10
CA ARG A 152 -7.51 1.84 -12.35
C ARG A 152 -6.26 0.99 -12.58
N ASP A 153 -5.07 1.53 -12.34
CA ASP A 153 -3.81 0.78 -12.46
C ASP A 153 -3.76 -0.40 -11.48
N VAL A 154 -4.25 -0.22 -10.25
CA VAL A 154 -4.39 -1.32 -9.28
C VAL A 154 -5.36 -2.39 -9.80
N GLN A 155 -6.52 -2.00 -10.31
CA GLN A 155 -7.52 -2.94 -10.84
C GLN A 155 -6.99 -3.70 -12.07
N GLU A 156 -6.31 -3.03 -12.99
CA GLU A 156 -5.67 -3.67 -14.15
C GLU A 156 -4.55 -4.64 -13.74
N THR A 157 -3.86 -4.31 -12.65
CA THR A 157 -2.84 -5.20 -12.06
C THR A 157 -3.48 -6.43 -11.43
N LEU A 158 -4.59 -6.28 -10.71
CA LEU A 158 -5.34 -7.37 -10.09
C LEU A 158 -5.82 -8.41 -11.10
N LEU A 159 -6.17 -8.00 -12.34
CA LEU A 159 -6.54 -8.93 -13.42
C LEU A 159 -5.40 -9.90 -13.81
N LYS A 160 -4.17 -9.60 -13.41
CA LYS A 160 -2.96 -10.40 -13.67
C LYS A 160 -2.47 -11.12 -12.41
N CYS A 161 -3.28 -11.15 -11.37
CA CYS A 161 -2.92 -11.75 -10.09
C CYS A 161 -3.72 -13.01 -9.81
N GLU A 162 -3.15 -13.87 -8.98
CA GLU A 162 -3.84 -15.01 -8.40
C GLU A 162 -4.17 -14.72 -6.93
N GLU A 163 -5.42 -14.91 -6.54
CA GLU A 163 -5.82 -14.74 -5.14
C GLU A 163 -5.29 -15.90 -4.29
N GLN A 164 -4.64 -15.57 -3.18
CA GLN A 164 -4.19 -16.55 -2.20
C GLN A 164 -5.38 -17.03 -1.37
N THR A 165 -5.86 -18.23 -1.68
CA THR A 165 -6.97 -18.86 -0.95
C THR A 165 -6.48 -19.60 0.30
N ARG A 166 -7.41 -19.87 1.22
CA ARG A 166 -7.13 -20.70 2.42
C ARG A 166 -6.52 -22.06 2.08
N GLU A 167 -6.90 -22.64 0.95
CA GLU A 167 -6.41 -23.94 0.47
C GLU A 167 -4.97 -23.82 -0.06
N ALA A 168 -4.66 -22.77 -0.82
CA ALA A 168 -3.30 -22.49 -1.28
C ALA A 168 -2.37 -22.27 -0.09
N LEU A 169 -2.79 -21.50 0.91
CA LEU A 169 -2.03 -21.24 2.14
C LEU A 169 -1.81 -22.48 3.03
N LYS A 170 -2.71 -23.49 2.97
CA LYS A 170 -2.52 -24.77 3.68
C LYS A 170 -1.47 -25.67 3.02
N LYS A 171 -1.28 -25.56 1.70
CA LYS A 171 -0.31 -26.35 0.93
C LYS A 171 1.13 -25.87 1.13
N LEU A 172 1.32 -24.65 1.61
CA LEU A 172 2.62 -24.14 2.02
C LEU A 172 3.08 -24.86 3.29
N LYS A 173 3.62 -26.09 3.12
CA LYS A 173 4.32 -26.79 4.19
C LYS A 173 5.63 -26.06 4.44
N LEU A 174 5.82 -25.56 5.65
CA LEU A 174 7.12 -25.21 6.19
C LEU A 174 7.88 -26.47 6.57
#